data_b23a0626c8b9f264c78921fd741524f0
#
_entry.id   b23a0626c8b9f264c78921fd741524f0
#
_cell.length_a   1.000
_cell.length_b   1.000
_cell.length_c   1.000
_cell.angle_alpha   90.00
_cell.angle_beta   90.00
_cell.angle_gamma   90.00
#
_symmetry.space_group_name_H-M   'P 1'
#
loop_
_entity.id
_entity.type
_entity.pdbx_description
1 polymer ?
#
loop_
_entity_poly.entity_id
_entity_poly.type
_entity_poly.pdbx_seq_one_letter_code
_entity_poly.pdbx_strand_id
1 'polypeptide(L)'
;MGKKEKNRLPEKQSALVKDFHAKNQKQQQLVNLIEDKEVILATGVAGTGKTYVALATALSLLGPIYKKVVLVKSVTTLPGEEIGFLKGGMEQKMEPFVMSYVWNIDKICGQGSASSLMNKKIVEVLPLAFIRGLSIDNSIVIIDEAQNIDTHTFKTMMTRIGEDSKYIFLGDVEQIDRKKKSESCLQKVMDIFKDSPIIGTIEFTDEDCVRNPIIPKILSILRENGI
;
A
#
# COMPACT_ATOMS: atom_id res chain seq x y z
N MET A 1 9.99 -34.29 15.52
CA MET A 1 9.74 -32.94 16.04
C MET A 1 10.95 -32.05 15.73
N GLY A 2 10.99 -31.43 14.57
CA GLY A 2 12.09 -30.56 14.12
C GLY A 2 11.66 -29.12 14.25
N LYS A 3 12.33 -28.35 15.09
CA LYS A 3 12.23 -26.91 15.13
C LYS A 3 12.69 -26.38 13.76
N LYS A 4 11.76 -25.86 12.96
CA LYS A 4 12.12 -25.03 11.80
C LYS A 4 12.84 -23.80 12.36
N GLU A 5 14.11 -23.66 12.02
CA GLU A 5 14.87 -22.43 12.21
C GLU A 5 14.22 -21.32 11.37
N LYS A 6 13.30 -20.61 12.00
CA LYS A 6 12.91 -19.27 11.54
C LYS A 6 13.94 -18.33 12.10
N ASN A 7 14.92 -17.92 11.30
CA ASN A 7 15.59 -16.63 11.42
C ASN A 7 16.86 -16.60 10.59
N ARG A 8 16.70 -16.31 9.30
CA ARG A 8 17.62 -15.42 8.58
C ARG A 8 16.76 -14.64 7.61
N LEU A 9 16.58 -13.35 7.90
CA LEU A 9 16.11 -12.39 6.91
C LEU A 9 16.96 -12.58 5.66
N PRO A 10 16.36 -12.70 4.45
CA PRO A 10 17.15 -12.81 3.23
C PRO A 10 18.08 -11.60 3.16
N GLU A 11 19.35 -11.85 2.82
CA GLU A 11 20.31 -10.77 2.56
C GLU A 11 19.65 -9.76 1.62
N LYS A 12 19.57 -8.51 2.07
CA LYS A 12 18.96 -7.41 1.32
C LYS A 12 19.57 -7.39 -0.07
N GLN A 13 18.79 -7.76 -1.09
CA GLN A 13 19.17 -7.48 -2.47
C GLN A 13 18.94 -5.98 -2.72
N SER A 14 19.80 -5.16 -2.11
CA SER A 14 19.78 -3.70 -2.17
C SER A 14 20.09 -3.12 -3.55
N ALA A 15 20.28 -3.95 -4.57
CA ALA A 15 20.65 -3.51 -5.91
C ALA A 15 19.58 -2.69 -6.65
N LEU A 16 18.30 -2.83 -6.26
CA LEU A 16 17.19 -2.11 -6.91
C LEU A 16 16.90 -0.77 -6.25
N VAL A 17 16.99 -0.69 -4.92
CA VAL A 17 16.69 0.51 -4.15
C VAL A 17 17.97 1.29 -3.90
N LYS A 18 18.10 2.47 -4.52
CA LYS A 18 19.33 3.27 -4.48
C LYS A 18 19.54 4.01 -3.17
N ASP A 19 18.51 4.70 -2.69
CA ASP A 19 18.62 5.57 -1.51
C ASP A 19 17.28 5.70 -0.80
N PHE A 20 16.91 4.70 -0.02
CA PHE A 20 15.72 4.81 0.83
C PHE A 20 16.15 4.90 2.30
N HIS A 21 15.75 6.00 2.95
CA HIS A 21 15.87 6.18 4.39
C HIS A 21 14.52 6.66 4.96
N ALA A 22 14.08 6.02 6.02
CA ALA A 22 12.95 6.51 6.79
C ALA A 22 13.25 7.91 7.35
N LYS A 23 12.36 8.87 7.12
CA LYS A 23 12.55 10.27 7.52
C LYS A 23 12.16 10.54 8.97
N ASN A 24 11.38 9.65 9.58
CA ASN A 24 10.97 9.73 10.98
C ASN A 24 10.82 8.33 11.56
N GLN A 25 10.63 8.29 12.89
CA GLN A 25 10.50 7.04 13.63
C GLN A 25 9.30 6.20 13.18
N LYS A 26 8.18 6.85 12.82
CA LYS A 26 6.96 6.16 12.38
C LYS A 26 7.16 5.46 11.04
N GLN A 27 7.86 6.09 10.10
CA GLN A 27 8.25 5.44 8.85
C GLN A 27 9.18 4.24 9.10
N GLN A 28 10.12 4.35 10.05
CA GLN A 28 10.96 3.21 10.41
C GLN A 28 10.16 2.07 11.05
N GLN A 29 9.16 2.37 11.87
CA GLN A 29 8.25 1.36 12.42
C GLN A 29 7.48 0.64 11.30
N LEU A 30 7.01 1.36 10.28
CA LEU A 30 6.34 0.75 9.13
C LEU A 30 7.29 -0.20 8.37
N VAL A 31 8.56 0.20 8.15
CA VAL A 31 9.57 -0.68 7.55
C VAL A 31 9.71 -1.96 8.35
N ASN A 32 9.90 -1.85 9.66
CA ASN A 32 10.09 -3.00 10.55
C ASN A 32 8.86 -3.93 10.54
N LEU A 33 7.63 -3.37 10.54
CA LEU A 33 6.40 -4.14 10.43
C LEU A 33 6.31 -4.90 9.09
N ILE A 34 6.68 -4.24 7.99
CA ILE A 34 6.69 -4.89 6.67
C ILE A 34 7.71 -6.00 6.60
N GLU A 35 8.87 -5.86 7.25
CA GLU A 35 9.87 -6.93 7.32
C GLU A 35 9.40 -8.11 8.17
N ASP A 36 8.73 -7.86 9.30
CA ASP A 36 8.37 -8.89 10.30
C ASP A 36 7.03 -9.60 10.03
N LYS A 37 5.99 -8.88 9.58
CA LYS A 37 4.62 -9.39 9.47
C LYS A 37 4.25 -9.76 8.04
N GLU A 38 3.32 -10.72 7.89
CA GLU A 38 2.75 -11.10 6.59
C GLU A 38 1.60 -10.18 6.17
N VAL A 39 0.86 -9.63 7.14
CA VAL A 39 -0.22 -8.68 6.89
C VAL A 39 0.01 -7.41 7.70
N ILE A 40 -0.05 -6.28 7.02
CA ILE A 40 0.16 -4.95 7.61
C ILE A 40 -1.03 -4.04 7.26
N LEU A 41 -1.52 -3.33 8.26
CA LEU A 41 -2.54 -2.29 8.14
C LEU A 41 -1.91 -0.96 8.57
N ALA A 42 -1.76 -0.04 7.64
CA ALA A 42 -1.19 1.28 7.89
C ALA A 42 -2.18 2.37 7.52
N THR A 43 -2.59 3.16 8.50
CA THR A 43 -3.51 4.28 8.32
C THR A 43 -2.89 5.61 8.67
N GLY A 44 -3.56 6.69 8.36
CA GLY A 44 -3.23 8.05 8.77
C GLY A 44 -3.22 9.05 7.63
N VAL A 45 -2.98 10.29 8.00
CA VAL A 45 -3.14 11.45 7.13
C VAL A 45 -2.26 11.45 5.89
N ALA A 46 -2.70 12.16 4.86
CA ALA A 46 -1.95 12.33 3.63
C ALA A 46 -0.59 13.01 3.88
N GLY A 47 0.42 12.66 3.08
CA GLY A 47 1.74 13.30 3.17
C GLY A 47 2.72 12.66 4.15
N THR A 48 2.33 11.63 4.88
CA THR A 48 3.21 10.90 5.81
C THR A 48 4.13 9.89 5.10
N GLY A 49 3.93 9.66 3.79
CA GLY A 49 4.81 8.83 2.97
C GLY A 49 4.52 7.34 3.03
N LYS A 50 3.36 6.89 3.53
CA LYS A 50 2.98 5.46 3.64
C LYS A 50 3.26 4.66 2.36
N THR A 51 2.72 5.11 1.23
CA THR A 51 2.87 4.42 -0.06
C THR A 51 4.32 4.37 -0.51
N TYR A 52 5.06 5.45 -0.33
CA TYR A 52 6.48 5.53 -0.68
C TYR A 52 7.34 4.57 0.15
N VAL A 53 7.14 4.55 1.47
CA VAL A 53 7.84 3.66 2.41
C VAL A 53 7.51 2.20 2.11
N ALA A 54 6.22 1.87 1.97
CA ALA A 54 5.78 0.51 1.68
C ALA A 54 6.36 0.01 0.35
N LEU A 55 6.35 0.84 -0.69
CA LEU A 55 6.89 0.48 -2.00
C LEU A 55 8.40 0.30 -1.96
N ALA A 56 9.15 1.20 -1.31
CA ALA A 56 10.59 1.09 -1.18
C ALA A 56 11.00 -0.17 -0.41
N THR A 57 10.31 -0.46 0.70
CA THR A 57 10.55 -1.67 1.50
C THR A 57 10.19 -2.92 0.70
N ALA A 58 9.05 -2.95 0.00
CA ALA A 58 8.65 -4.08 -0.83
C ALA A 58 9.67 -4.38 -1.94
N LEU A 59 10.16 -3.34 -2.63
CA LEU A 59 11.19 -3.49 -3.67
C LEU A 59 12.53 -3.99 -3.10
N SER A 60 12.88 -3.61 -1.86
CA SER A 60 14.10 -4.09 -1.19
C SER A 60 14.01 -5.54 -0.73
N LEU A 61 12.80 -6.08 -0.56
CA LEU A 61 12.56 -7.46 -0.15
C LEU A 61 12.44 -8.44 -1.33
N LEU A 62 12.48 -7.94 -2.57
CA LEU A 62 12.47 -8.81 -3.74
C LEU A 62 13.69 -9.74 -3.75
N GLY A 63 13.47 -11.02 -4.03
CA GLY A 63 14.51 -12.03 -4.00
C GLY A 63 13.98 -13.46 -4.15
N PRO A 64 14.58 -14.42 -3.44
CA PRO A 64 14.19 -15.83 -3.57
C PRO A 64 12.73 -16.14 -3.17
N ILE A 65 12.20 -15.43 -2.17
CA ILE A 65 10.84 -15.62 -1.65
C ILE A 65 9.84 -14.77 -2.44
N TYR A 66 10.03 -13.45 -2.43
CA TYR A 66 9.14 -12.52 -3.13
C TYR A 66 9.68 -12.23 -4.52
N LYS A 67 8.93 -12.61 -5.55
CA LYS A 67 9.35 -12.47 -6.95
C LYS A 67 8.84 -11.18 -7.58
N LYS A 68 7.73 -10.64 -7.06
CA LYS A 68 7.11 -9.43 -7.60
C LYS A 68 6.39 -8.59 -6.55
N VAL A 69 6.18 -7.33 -6.88
CA VAL A 69 5.31 -6.40 -6.15
C VAL A 69 4.05 -6.18 -6.98
N VAL A 70 2.90 -6.38 -6.36
CA VAL A 70 1.59 -6.13 -6.97
C VAL A 70 0.97 -4.92 -6.30
N LEU A 71 0.74 -3.87 -7.07
CA LEU A 71 0.12 -2.63 -6.63
C LEU A 71 -1.36 -2.68 -6.95
N VAL A 72 -2.18 -2.58 -5.94
CA VAL A 72 -3.65 -2.63 -6.07
C VAL A 72 -4.20 -1.29 -5.65
N LYS A 73 -4.88 -0.61 -6.58
CA LYS A 73 -5.60 0.61 -6.23
C LYS A 73 -7.08 0.34 -6.08
N SER A 74 -7.63 0.73 -4.93
CA SER A 74 -9.07 0.77 -4.74
C SER A 74 -9.58 2.03 -5.45
N VAL A 75 -9.96 1.85 -6.70
CA VAL A 75 -10.51 2.94 -7.51
C VAL A 75 -11.97 3.11 -7.14
N THR A 76 -12.28 4.15 -6.40
CA THR A 76 -13.63 4.69 -6.36
C THR A 76 -13.72 5.71 -7.49
N THR A 77 -14.64 5.48 -8.40
CA THR A 77 -15.00 6.51 -9.38
C THR A 77 -15.62 7.67 -8.63
N LEU A 78 -15.16 8.88 -8.88
CA LEU A 78 -15.86 10.08 -8.43
C LEU A 78 -17.32 10.02 -8.91
N PRO A 79 -18.30 10.52 -8.15
CA PRO A 79 -19.69 10.56 -8.58
C PRO A 79 -19.80 11.28 -9.93
N GLY A 80 -20.16 10.54 -10.99
CA GLY A 80 -20.21 11.05 -12.37
C GLY A 80 -19.04 10.62 -13.27
N GLU A 81 -17.98 10.04 -12.73
CA GLU A 81 -16.88 9.43 -13.50
C GLU A 81 -16.90 7.91 -13.34
N GLU A 82 -17.81 7.23 -14.00
CA GLU A 82 -17.68 5.78 -14.15
C GLU A 82 -16.45 5.48 -15.00
N ILE A 83 -15.59 4.55 -14.56
CA ILE A 83 -14.45 4.06 -15.37
C ILE A 83 -14.92 3.66 -16.77
N GLY A 84 -16.20 3.34 -16.94
CA GLY A 84 -16.87 3.09 -18.21
C GLY A 84 -16.86 4.25 -19.20
N PHE A 85 -16.84 5.50 -18.76
CA PHE A 85 -16.86 6.70 -19.63
C PHE A 85 -15.49 7.10 -20.19
N LEU A 86 -14.38 6.63 -19.61
CA LEU A 86 -13.07 6.84 -20.21
C LEU A 86 -12.98 6.03 -21.50
N LYS A 87 -12.77 6.72 -22.63
CA LYS A 87 -12.57 6.06 -23.94
C LYS A 87 -11.26 5.26 -23.91
N GLY A 88 -11.32 4.00 -24.34
CA GLY A 88 -10.14 3.15 -24.46
C GLY A 88 -10.22 1.82 -23.71
N GLY A 89 -9.18 1.00 -23.87
CA GLY A 89 -9.04 -0.27 -23.16
C GLY A 89 -8.73 -0.12 -21.67
N MET A 90 -8.73 -1.23 -20.93
CA MET A 90 -8.46 -1.27 -19.48
C MET A 90 -7.13 -0.59 -19.14
N GLU A 91 -6.09 -0.78 -19.96
CA GLU A 91 -4.76 -0.19 -19.74
C GLU A 91 -4.81 1.33 -19.78
N GLN A 92 -5.51 1.93 -20.76
CA GLN A 92 -5.65 3.39 -20.85
C GLN A 92 -6.44 3.99 -19.69
N LYS A 93 -7.41 3.25 -19.15
CA LYS A 93 -8.20 3.66 -17.98
C LYS A 93 -7.39 3.61 -16.68
N MET A 94 -6.38 2.73 -16.62
CA MET A 94 -5.49 2.61 -15.45
C MET A 94 -4.31 3.60 -15.50
N GLU A 95 -4.01 4.19 -16.64
CA GLU A 95 -2.83 5.05 -16.85
C GLU A 95 -2.69 6.18 -15.81
N PRO A 96 -3.73 6.98 -15.45
CA PRO A 96 -3.59 8.03 -14.44
C PRO A 96 -3.20 7.47 -13.06
N PHE A 97 -3.66 6.27 -12.71
CA PHE A 97 -3.35 5.63 -11.45
C PHE A 97 -1.94 5.03 -11.42
N VAL A 98 -1.48 4.54 -12.57
CA VAL A 98 -0.13 3.98 -12.74
C VAL A 98 0.93 5.08 -12.60
N MET A 99 0.67 6.29 -13.10
CA MET A 99 1.64 7.39 -13.09
C MET A 99 2.17 7.73 -11.69
N SER A 100 1.32 7.70 -10.67
CA SER A 100 1.75 7.98 -9.29
C SER A 100 2.77 6.94 -8.78
N TYR A 101 2.61 5.69 -9.18
CA TYR A 101 3.53 4.60 -8.84
C TYR A 101 4.82 4.68 -9.66
N VAL A 102 4.72 5.01 -10.95
CA VAL A 102 5.89 5.25 -11.83
C VAL A 102 6.83 6.28 -11.21
N TRP A 103 6.28 7.41 -10.77
CA TRP A 103 7.08 8.46 -10.12
C TRP A 103 7.75 7.99 -8.84
N ASN A 104 7.03 7.24 -8.01
CA ASN A 104 7.60 6.71 -6.77
C ASN A 104 8.70 5.68 -7.05
N ILE A 105 8.48 4.75 -7.99
CA ILE A 105 9.47 3.73 -8.37
C ILE A 105 10.72 4.38 -8.96
N ASP A 106 10.57 5.33 -9.86
CA ASP A 106 11.69 6.04 -10.47
C ASP A 106 12.48 6.85 -9.44
N LYS A 107 11.81 7.41 -8.44
CA LYS A 107 12.46 8.09 -7.33
C LYS A 107 13.23 7.13 -6.41
N ILE A 108 12.72 5.92 -6.19
CA ILE A 108 13.34 4.89 -5.33
C ILE A 108 14.50 4.19 -6.04
N CYS A 109 14.31 3.80 -7.30
CA CYS A 109 15.21 2.92 -8.04
C CYS A 109 16.08 3.67 -9.07
N GLY A 110 15.74 4.91 -9.41
CA GLY A 110 16.32 5.73 -10.46
C GLY A 110 15.42 5.84 -11.69
N GLN A 111 15.60 6.91 -12.43
CA GLN A 111 14.79 7.26 -13.60
C GLN A 111 14.73 6.12 -14.63
N GLY A 112 13.55 5.81 -15.15
CA GLY A 112 13.30 4.75 -16.13
C GLY A 112 13.20 3.34 -15.53
N SER A 113 13.43 3.17 -14.23
CA SER A 113 13.33 1.88 -13.56
C SER A 113 11.90 1.34 -13.55
N ALA A 114 10.91 2.21 -13.40
CA ALA A 114 9.50 1.82 -13.38
C ALA A 114 9.10 1.07 -14.66
N SER A 115 9.40 1.63 -15.83
CA SER A 115 9.10 0.98 -17.11
C SER A 115 9.81 -0.37 -17.25
N SER A 116 11.07 -0.46 -16.83
CA SER A 116 11.83 -1.71 -16.87
C SER A 116 11.22 -2.78 -15.97
N LEU A 117 10.85 -2.42 -14.72
CA LEU A 117 10.27 -3.35 -13.75
C LEU A 117 8.87 -3.82 -14.16
N MET A 118 8.06 -2.92 -14.73
CA MET A 118 6.72 -3.27 -15.25
C MET A 118 6.80 -4.16 -16.49
N ASN A 119 7.69 -3.86 -17.44
CA ASN A 119 7.89 -4.70 -18.64
C ASN A 119 8.37 -6.12 -18.28
N LYS A 120 9.17 -6.26 -17.23
CA LYS A 120 9.63 -7.56 -16.70
C LYS A 120 8.60 -8.23 -15.79
N LYS A 121 7.44 -7.62 -15.56
CA LYS A 121 6.41 -8.09 -14.62
C LYS A 121 6.91 -8.30 -13.19
N ILE A 122 7.97 -7.58 -12.81
CA ILE A 122 8.45 -7.52 -11.43
C ILE A 122 7.56 -6.58 -10.61
N VAL A 123 7.01 -5.54 -11.24
CA VAL A 123 5.95 -4.69 -10.67
C VAL A 123 4.74 -4.78 -11.58
N GLU A 124 3.59 -5.10 -10.99
CA GLU A 124 2.30 -5.14 -11.68
C GLU A 124 1.33 -4.19 -10.99
N VAL A 125 0.49 -3.49 -11.76
CA VAL A 125 -0.58 -2.63 -11.22
C VAL A 125 -1.91 -3.25 -11.61
N LEU A 126 -2.74 -3.58 -10.63
CA LEU A 126 -4.02 -4.26 -10.84
C LEU A 126 -5.18 -3.48 -10.18
N PRO A 127 -6.33 -3.40 -10.85
CA PRO A 127 -7.55 -2.95 -10.20
C PRO A 127 -7.98 -3.92 -9.09
N LEU A 128 -8.57 -3.40 -8.02
CA LEU A 128 -9.07 -4.21 -6.91
C LEU A 128 -10.03 -5.33 -7.34
N ALA A 129 -10.83 -5.10 -8.36
CA ALA A 129 -11.77 -6.10 -8.88
C ALA A 129 -11.08 -7.40 -9.34
N PHE A 130 -9.84 -7.33 -9.82
CA PHE A 130 -9.10 -8.51 -10.30
C PHE A 130 -8.58 -9.38 -9.17
N ILE A 131 -8.25 -8.79 -8.02
CA ILE A 131 -7.70 -9.50 -6.86
C ILE A 131 -8.73 -10.47 -6.25
N ARG A 132 -10.02 -10.17 -6.35
CA ARG A 132 -11.09 -10.99 -5.77
C ARG A 132 -11.10 -12.44 -6.30
N GLY A 133 -10.55 -12.68 -7.48
CA GLY A 133 -10.52 -14.01 -8.13
C GLY A 133 -9.17 -14.71 -8.12
N LEU A 134 -8.11 -14.07 -7.63
CA LEU A 134 -6.74 -14.57 -7.71
C LEU A 134 -6.18 -14.92 -6.33
N SER A 135 -5.45 -16.04 -6.25
CA SER A 135 -4.46 -16.27 -5.20
C SER A 135 -3.11 -15.81 -5.75
N ILE A 136 -2.42 -14.95 -5.02
CA ILE A 136 -1.17 -14.34 -5.50
C ILE A 136 -0.03 -14.87 -4.63
N ASP A 137 0.77 -15.77 -5.20
CA ASP A 137 1.88 -16.40 -4.53
C ASP A 137 3.21 -15.64 -4.76
N ASN A 138 4.18 -15.85 -3.86
CA ASN A 138 5.53 -15.30 -3.93
C ASN A 138 5.58 -13.78 -4.19
N SER A 139 4.67 -13.03 -3.58
CA SER A 139 4.44 -11.64 -3.93
C SER A 139 4.25 -10.74 -2.73
N ILE A 140 4.61 -9.47 -2.88
CA ILE A 140 4.22 -8.42 -1.94
C ILE A 140 3.10 -7.61 -2.59
N VAL A 141 1.91 -7.67 -2.00
CA VAL A 141 0.71 -6.99 -2.49
C VAL A 141 0.49 -5.73 -1.67
N ILE A 142 0.54 -4.58 -2.31
CA ILE A 142 0.27 -3.29 -1.68
C ILE A 142 -1.10 -2.81 -2.14
N ILE A 143 -2.03 -2.69 -1.21
CA ILE A 143 -3.39 -2.21 -1.42
C ILE A 143 -3.46 -0.76 -0.99
N ASP A 144 -3.46 0.14 -1.96
CA ASP A 144 -3.53 1.58 -1.72
C ASP A 144 -5.00 2.06 -1.71
N GLU A 145 -5.27 3.16 -0.99
CA GLU A 145 -6.61 3.71 -0.75
C GLU A 145 -7.55 2.69 -0.05
N ALA A 146 -7.00 1.94 0.90
CA ALA A 146 -7.73 0.85 1.58
C ALA A 146 -8.95 1.33 2.40
N GLN A 147 -9.07 2.64 2.70
CA GLN A 147 -10.29 3.21 3.30
C GLN A 147 -11.53 3.04 2.41
N ASN A 148 -11.34 2.81 1.12
CA ASN A 148 -12.43 2.58 0.17
C ASN A 148 -12.82 1.10 0.03
N ILE A 149 -12.31 0.22 0.88
CA ILE A 149 -12.61 -1.22 0.88
C ILE A 149 -13.72 -1.51 1.90
N ASP A 150 -14.72 -2.28 1.47
CA ASP A 150 -15.76 -2.79 2.37
C ASP A 150 -15.33 -4.09 3.07
N THR A 151 -16.07 -4.47 4.10
CA THR A 151 -15.81 -5.67 4.91
C THR A 151 -15.79 -6.95 4.07
N HIS A 152 -16.66 -7.07 3.07
CA HIS A 152 -16.74 -8.26 2.22
C HIS A 152 -15.48 -8.39 1.36
N THR A 153 -15.06 -7.30 0.73
CA THR A 153 -13.83 -7.23 -0.06
C THR A 153 -12.60 -7.52 0.79
N PHE A 154 -12.51 -6.90 1.97
CA PHE A 154 -11.41 -7.17 2.92
C PHE A 154 -11.31 -8.65 3.28
N LYS A 155 -12.43 -9.27 3.69
CA LYS A 155 -12.47 -10.71 3.99
C LYS A 155 -12.06 -11.57 2.79
N THR A 156 -12.54 -11.21 1.60
CA THR A 156 -12.17 -11.92 0.37
C THR A 156 -10.66 -11.86 0.13
N MET A 157 -10.03 -10.70 0.31
CA MET A 157 -8.59 -10.54 0.15
C MET A 157 -7.80 -11.35 1.19
N MET A 158 -8.24 -11.34 2.46
CA MET A 158 -7.61 -12.14 3.53
C MET A 158 -7.63 -13.64 3.24
N THR A 159 -8.69 -14.15 2.63
CA THR A 159 -8.82 -15.57 2.25
C THR A 159 -8.08 -15.93 0.96
N ARG A 160 -7.45 -14.97 0.30
CA ARG A 160 -6.71 -15.12 -0.96
C ARG A 160 -5.22 -14.83 -0.85
N ILE A 161 -4.73 -14.70 0.39
CA ILE A 161 -3.29 -14.59 0.64
C ILE A 161 -2.64 -15.89 0.15
N GLY A 162 -1.79 -15.77 -0.86
CA GLY A 162 -1.08 -16.89 -1.47
C GLY A 162 0.11 -17.36 -0.62
N GLU A 163 0.72 -18.46 -1.05
CA GLU A 163 1.92 -18.99 -0.41
C GLU A 163 3.07 -17.98 -0.57
N ASP A 164 3.87 -17.81 0.48
CA ASP A 164 5.01 -16.87 0.51
C ASP A 164 4.63 -15.45 0.04
N SER A 165 3.48 -14.97 0.48
CA SER A 165 3.00 -13.64 0.11
C SER A 165 2.76 -12.75 1.31
N LYS A 166 2.85 -11.44 1.07
CA LYS A 166 2.70 -10.38 2.06
C LYS A 166 1.67 -9.36 1.56
N TYR A 167 0.76 -8.93 2.45
CA TYR A 167 -0.29 -7.98 2.12
C TYR A 167 -0.17 -6.71 2.97
N ILE A 168 -0.09 -5.55 2.33
CA ILE A 168 0.07 -4.26 2.96
C ILE A 168 -1.10 -3.37 2.56
N PHE A 169 -1.97 -3.04 3.52
CA PHE A 169 -3.11 -2.16 3.32
C PHE A 169 -2.73 -0.75 3.78
N LEU A 170 -2.83 0.22 2.87
CA LEU A 170 -2.51 1.61 3.11
C LEU A 170 -3.77 2.45 2.91
N GLY A 171 -4.11 3.30 3.87
CA GLY A 171 -5.29 4.13 3.75
C GLY A 171 -5.25 5.38 4.62
N ASP A 172 -6.26 6.23 4.41
CA ASP A 172 -6.51 7.43 5.20
C ASP A 172 -7.99 7.44 5.59
N VAL A 173 -8.27 7.22 6.86
CA VAL A 173 -9.67 7.13 7.35
C VAL A 173 -10.44 8.45 7.28
N GLU A 174 -9.74 9.58 7.11
CA GLU A 174 -10.36 10.88 6.90
C GLU A 174 -10.77 11.09 5.43
N GLN A 175 -10.10 10.43 4.48
CA GLN A 175 -10.33 10.54 3.04
C GLN A 175 -11.20 9.41 2.48
N ILE A 176 -12.37 9.19 3.08
CA ILE A 176 -13.29 8.15 2.62
C ILE A 176 -14.18 8.71 1.50
N ASP A 177 -13.92 8.32 0.26
CA ASP A 177 -14.68 8.72 -0.94
C ASP A 177 -16.04 8.02 -1.07
N ARG A 178 -16.34 7.06 -0.22
CA ARG A 178 -17.59 6.30 -0.31
C ARG A 178 -18.79 7.15 0.14
N LYS A 179 -19.89 7.01 -0.57
CA LYS A 179 -21.17 7.70 -0.26
C LYS A 179 -21.66 7.47 1.18
N LYS A 180 -21.21 6.35 1.79
CA LYS A 180 -21.46 6.03 3.20
C LYS A 180 -20.14 5.72 3.88
N LYS A 181 -19.69 6.58 4.77
CA LYS A 181 -18.51 6.33 5.63
C LYS A 181 -18.63 5.01 6.41
N SER A 182 -19.86 4.59 6.75
CA SER A 182 -20.15 3.32 7.42
C SER A 182 -19.81 2.06 6.61
N GLU A 183 -19.55 2.17 5.32
CA GLU A 183 -19.18 1.03 4.48
C GLU A 183 -17.67 0.75 4.51
N SER A 184 -16.85 1.73 4.87
CA SER A 184 -15.41 1.50 5.07
C SER A 184 -15.18 0.57 6.26
N CYS A 185 -14.33 -0.43 6.08
CA CYS A 185 -13.99 -1.35 7.16
C CYS A 185 -12.64 -1.04 7.81
N LEU A 186 -11.84 -0.13 7.25
CA LEU A 186 -10.43 0.02 7.62
C LEU A 186 -10.24 0.35 9.09
N GLN A 187 -10.94 1.37 9.64
CA GLN A 187 -10.84 1.70 11.07
C GLN A 187 -11.25 0.53 11.95
N LYS A 188 -12.38 -0.10 11.65
CA LYS A 188 -12.87 -1.25 12.41
C LYS A 188 -11.88 -2.41 12.42
N VAL A 189 -11.22 -2.65 11.30
CA VAL A 189 -10.21 -3.71 11.17
C VAL A 189 -8.93 -3.34 11.93
N MET A 190 -8.52 -2.07 11.89
CA MET A 190 -7.42 -1.55 12.71
C MET A 190 -7.67 -1.80 14.21
N ASP A 191 -8.86 -1.48 14.70
CA ASP A 191 -9.23 -1.64 16.11
C ASP A 191 -9.24 -3.13 16.54
N ILE A 192 -9.76 -4.02 15.67
CA ILE A 192 -9.79 -5.46 15.93
C ILE A 192 -8.38 -6.06 16.02
N PHE A 193 -7.45 -5.61 15.18
CA PHE A 193 -6.12 -6.20 15.09
C PHE A 193 -5.03 -5.40 15.80
N LYS A 194 -5.37 -4.37 16.57
CA LYS A 194 -4.41 -3.47 17.24
C LYS A 194 -3.34 -4.21 18.04
N ASP A 195 -3.72 -5.26 18.77
CA ASP A 195 -2.82 -6.05 19.60
C ASP A 195 -2.58 -7.46 19.04
N SER A 196 -2.78 -7.64 17.75
CA SER A 196 -2.63 -8.94 17.10
C SER A 196 -1.16 -9.36 16.99
N PRO A 197 -0.80 -10.58 17.36
CA PRO A 197 0.56 -11.08 17.14
C PRO A 197 0.85 -11.39 15.67
N ILE A 198 -0.17 -11.57 14.83
CA ILE A 198 -0.04 -12.02 13.44
C ILE A 198 -0.17 -10.88 12.41
N ILE A 199 -0.88 -9.80 12.76
CA ILE A 199 -1.11 -8.65 11.88
C ILE A 199 -0.44 -7.42 12.50
N GLY A 200 0.37 -6.73 11.72
CA GLY A 200 0.98 -5.46 12.12
C GLY A 200 0.03 -4.29 11.86
N THR A 201 -0.20 -3.44 12.86
CA THR A 201 -0.99 -2.22 12.69
C THR A 201 -0.15 -1.00 13.02
N ILE A 202 -0.32 0.08 12.27
CA ILE A 202 0.36 1.35 12.51
C ILE A 202 -0.52 2.51 12.04
N GLU A 203 -0.55 3.57 12.84
CA GLU A 203 -1.29 4.79 12.55
C GLU A 203 -0.33 5.98 12.51
N PHE A 204 -0.41 6.76 11.43
CA PHE A 204 0.33 7.99 11.22
C PHE A 204 -0.55 9.19 11.56
N THR A 205 0.04 10.18 12.20
CA THR A 205 -0.61 11.44 12.61
C THR A 205 -0.09 12.62 11.77
N ASP A 206 -0.63 13.81 12.00
CA ASP A 206 -0.16 15.04 11.37
C ASP A 206 1.32 15.33 11.65
N GLU A 207 1.82 14.91 12.82
CA GLU A 207 3.22 15.08 13.23
C GLU A 207 4.19 14.25 12.37
N ASP A 208 3.69 13.17 11.76
CA ASP A 208 4.46 12.29 10.88
C ASP A 208 4.53 12.79 9.44
N CYS A 209 3.93 13.93 9.12
CA CYS A 209 3.92 14.50 7.77
C CYS A 209 5.34 14.90 7.34
N VAL A 210 5.81 14.32 6.24
CA VAL A 210 7.15 14.56 5.68
C VAL A 210 7.13 15.41 4.40
N ARG A 211 5.96 15.91 4.02
CA ARG A 211 5.79 16.86 2.92
C ARG A 211 6.08 18.28 3.39
N ASN A 212 5.61 19.26 2.63
CA ASN A 212 5.78 20.67 2.99
C ASN A 212 5.11 20.96 4.35
N PRO A 213 5.81 21.63 5.30
CA PRO A 213 5.29 21.94 6.64
C PRO A 213 4.01 22.81 6.66
N ILE A 214 3.63 23.40 5.53
CA ILE A 214 2.37 24.14 5.41
C ILE A 214 1.15 23.20 5.38
N ILE A 215 1.31 21.95 4.94
CA ILE A 215 0.18 21.01 4.75
C ILE A 215 -0.56 20.72 6.05
N PRO A 216 0.09 20.33 7.17
CA PRO A 216 -0.60 20.12 8.44
C PRO A 216 -1.34 21.38 8.91
N LYS A 217 -0.78 22.57 8.69
CA LYS A 217 -1.41 23.83 9.08
C LYS A 217 -2.69 24.09 8.26
N ILE A 218 -2.66 23.82 6.97
CA ILE A 218 -3.85 23.94 6.11
C ILE A 218 -4.94 22.96 6.56
N LEU A 219 -4.57 21.70 6.80
CA LEU A 219 -5.51 20.67 7.25
C LEU A 219 -6.14 21.01 8.61
N SER A 220 -5.36 21.54 9.57
CA SER A 220 -5.88 22.01 10.85
C SER A 220 -6.94 23.08 10.67
N ILE A 221 -6.64 24.12 9.86
CA ILE A 221 -7.59 25.21 9.59
C ILE A 221 -8.88 24.69 8.93
N LEU A 222 -8.77 23.75 7.98
CA LEU A 222 -9.94 23.16 7.32
C LEU A 222 -10.82 22.39 8.30
N ARG A 223 -10.22 21.55 9.17
CA ARG A 223 -10.94 20.80 10.22
C ARG A 223 -11.63 21.73 11.23
N GLU A 224 -10.95 22.81 11.66
CA GLU A 224 -11.52 23.79 12.59
C GLU A 224 -12.75 24.50 12.00
N ASN A 225 -12.86 24.54 10.68
CA ASN A 225 -13.98 25.14 9.93
C ASN A 225 -14.98 24.09 9.39
N GLY A 226 -14.88 22.84 9.81
CA GLY A 226 -15.84 21.80 9.46
C GLY A 226 -15.72 21.23 8.04
N ILE A 227 -14.56 21.39 7.43
CA ILE A 227 -14.22 20.91 6.08
C ILE A 227 -13.24 19.73 6.17
#